data_8f9e98f27e5e125f2f4ec60d19a5805f
#
_entry.id   8f9e98f27e5e125f2f4ec60d19a5805f
#
_cell.length_a   1.000
_cell.length_b   1.000
_cell.length_c   1.000
_cell.angle_alpha   90.00
_cell.angle_beta   90.00
_cell.angle_gamma   90.00
#
_symmetry.space_group_name_H-M   'P 1'
#
loop_
_entity.id
_entity.type
_entity.pdbx_description
1 polymer ?
#
loop_
_entity_poly.entity_id
_entity_poly.type
_entity_poly.pdbx_seq_one_letter_code
_entity_poly.pdbx_strand_id
1 'polypeptide(L)'
;VEERLLEETDYQLEVTRSREISEACMHIPNLRFPRYYDEYSAERIITMDWIAGKHIKEWMATKPSQELKNQVGQALWDFYHHQVHNLKQVHADPHPGNFIIQEDGTLGIIDFGCVKVIPEDFYQGYFALIKRELVMNPSELDQIFYGLEFISDKDTEEEKTYFKGVFAEIISLLGQPFHVDRFDFADDSYFEKIFMLGDRISNDK
;
A
#
# COMPACT_ATOMS: atom_id res chain seq x y z
N VAL A 1 -8.14 -3.57 -19.74
CA VAL A 1 -9.11 -4.31 -18.91
C VAL A 1 -9.01 -5.80 -19.21
N GLU A 2 -9.01 -6.23 -20.48
CA GLU A 2 -8.99 -7.63 -20.90
C GLU A 2 -7.68 -8.34 -20.52
N GLU A 3 -6.52 -7.72 -20.73
CA GLU A 3 -5.21 -8.27 -20.32
C GLU A 3 -5.12 -8.53 -18.82
N ARG A 4 -5.69 -7.65 -17.99
CA ARG A 4 -5.70 -7.83 -16.52
C ARG A 4 -6.60 -8.98 -16.07
N LEU A 5 -7.75 -9.17 -16.73
CA LEU A 5 -8.62 -10.32 -16.45
C LEU A 5 -7.96 -11.64 -16.83
N LEU A 6 -7.10 -11.64 -17.85
CA LEU A 6 -6.31 -12.81 -18.23
C LEU A 6 -5.19 -13.08 -17.21
N GLU A 7 -4.51 -12.05 -16.70
CA GLU A 7 -3.52 -12.20 -15.63
C GLU A 7 -4.12 -12.75 -14.34
N GLU A 8 -5.33 -12.33 -13.96
CA GLU A 8 -6.03 -12.83 -12.78
C GLU A 8 -6.47 -14.30 -12.90
N THR A 9 -6.47 -14.85 -14.11
CA THR A 9 -6.79 -16.27 -14.33
C THR A 9 -5.56 -17.16 -14.48
N ASP A 10 -4.36 -16.58 -14.46
CA ASP A 10 -3.08 -17.30 -14.54
C ASP A 10 -2.53 -17.61 -13.13
N TYR A 11 -2.99 -18.72 -12.56
CA TYR A 11 -2.57 -19.16 -11.23
C TYR A 11 -1.10 -19.57 -11.14
N GLN A 12 -0.43 -19.89 -12.23
CA GLN A 12 1.02 -20.16 -12.24
C GLN A 12 1.80 -18.86 -12.04
N LEU A 13 1.35 -17.78 -12.69
CA LEU A 13 1.92 -16.44 -12.49
C LEU A 13 1.69 -15.97 -11.06
N GLU A 14 0.50 -16.20 -10.51
CA GLU A 14 0.18 -15.86 -9.11
C GLU A 14 1.09 -16.59 -8.12
N VAL A 15 1.28 -17.92 -8.27
CA VAL A 15 2.19 -18.69 -7.41
C VAL A 15 3.62 -18.18 -7.49
N THR A 16 4.09 -17.83 -8.69
CA THR A 16 5.45 -17.31 -8.90
C THR A 16 5.63 -15.97 -8.18
N ARG A 17 4.73 -15.01 -8.38
CA ARG A 17 4.73 -13.70 -7.70
C ARG A 17 4.62 -13.84 -6.18
N SER A 18 3.72 -14.72 -5.73
CA SER A 18 3.53 -15.00 -4.30
C SER A 18 4.80 -15.50 -3.63
N ARG A 19 5.52 -16.39 -4.29
CA ARG A 19 6.79 -16.93 -3.79
C ARG A 19 7.86 -15.87 -3.73
N GLU A 20 8.06 -15.11 -4.81
CA GLU A 20 9.06 -14.04 -4.87
C GLU A 20 8.86 -13.00 -3.75
N ILE A 21 7.63 -12.52 -3.55
CA ILE A 21 7.32 -11.55 -2.49
C ILE A 21 7.44 -12.19 -1.11
N SER A 22 6.96 -13.41 -0.94
CA SER A 22 7.06 -14.13 0.34
C SER A 22 8.53 -14.30 0.77
N GLU A 23 9.40 -14.76 -0.13
CA GLU A 23 10.83 -14.93 0.12
C GLU A 23 11.50 -13.59 0.45
N ALA A 24 11.18 -12.54 -0.30
CA ALA A 24 11.73 -11.21 -0.07
C ALA A 24 11.28 -10.58 1.26
N CYS A 25 10.07 -10.93 1.74
CA CYS A 25 9.47 -10.35 2.95
C CYS A 25 9.55 -11.25 4.19
N MET A 26 10.03 -12.51 4.09
CA MET A 26 10.03 -13.47 5.21
C MET A 26 10.90 -13.04 6.41
N HIS A 27 11.82 -12.09 6.23
CA HIS A 27 12.65 -11.54 7.29
C HIS A 27 11.91 -10.50 8.16
N ILE A 28 10.75 -10.02 7.71
CA ILE A 28 9.95 -9.03 8.44
C ILE A 28 9.26 -9.72 9.63
N PRO A 29 9.41 -9.20 10.86
CA PRO A 29 8.81 -9.80 12.04
C PRO A 29 7.29 -9.88 11.96
N ASN A 30 6.71 -10.89 12.58
CA ASN A 30 5.27 -11.09 12.72
C ASN A 30 4.52 -11.21 11.38
N LEU A 31 5.20 -11.58 10.30
CA LEU A 31 4.59 -11.98 9.04
C LEU A 31 4.64 -13.49 8.84
N ARG A 32 3.64 -14.01 8.18
CA ARG A 32 3.57 -15.40 7.74
C ARG A 32 3.00 -15.48 6.33
N PHE A 33 3.65 -16.31 5.51
CA PHE A 33 3.21 -16.62 4.15
C PHE A 33 2.94 -18.12 4.03
N PRO A 34 1.96 -18.55 3.22
CA PRO A 34 1.77 -19.96 2.93
C PRO A 34 2.94 -20.49 2.08
N ARG A 35 3.31 -21.74 2.29
CA ARG A 35 4.13 -22.47 1.34
C ARG A 35 3.25 -22.93 0.18
N TYR A 36 3.73 -22.77 -1.05
CA TYR A 36 3.06 -23.22 -2.27
C TYR A 36 3.62 -24.55 -2.72
N TYR A 37 2.77 -25.46 -3.18
CA TYR A 37 3.10 -26.82 -3.60
C TYR A 37 2.86 -26.98 -5.10
N ASP A 38 3.93 -26.83 -5.90
CA ASP A 38 3.86 -26.88 -7.37
C ASP A 38 3.38 -28.23 -7.87
N GLU A 39 3.81 -29.31 -7.21
CA GLU A 39 3.43 -30.68 -7.55
C GLU A 39 1.92 -30.96 -7.42
N TYR A 40 1.21 -30.11 -6.67
CA TYR A 40 -0.24 -30.19 -6.46
C TYR A 40 -0.98 -28.97 -7.03
N SER A 41 -0.27 -28.08 -7.72
CA SER A 41 -0.83 -26.90 -8.38
C SER A 41 -0.89 -27.09 -9.89
N ALA A 42 -1.82 -26.41 -10.55
CA ALA A 42 -2.03 -26.47 -12.00
C ALA A 42 -2.53 -25.10 -12.49
N GLU A 43 -2.71 -24.95 -13.79
CA GLU A 43 -3.16 -23.71 -14.44
C GLU A 43 -4.37 -23.03 -13.75
N ARG A 44 -5.24 -23.80 -13.10
CA ARG A 44 -6.47 -23.32 -12.44
C ARG A 44 -6.63 -23.78 -10.99
N ILE A 45 -5.55 -24.25 -10.39
CA ILE A 45 -5.56 -24.76 -9.01
C ILE A 45 -4.27 -24.33 -8.35
N ILE A 46 -4.38 -23.62 -7.22
CA ILE A 46 -3.27 -23.34 -6.32
C ILE A 46 -3.40 -24.20 -5.09
N THR A 47 -2.36 -24.94 -4.75
CA THR A 47 -2.25 -25.70 -3.51
C THR A 47 -1.21 -25.06 -2.62
N MET A 48 -1.64 -24.66 -1.42
CA MET A 48 -0.78 -23.97 -0.46
C MET A 48 -1.12 -24.38 0.98
N ASP A 49 -0.25 -24.02 1.92
CA ASP A 49 -0.48 -24.19 3.35
C ASP A 49 -1.77 -23.49 3.79
N TRP A 50 -2.46 -24.13 4.72
CA TRP A 50 -3.55 -23.48 5.44
C TRP A 50 -2.97 -22.60 6.57
N ILE A 51 -3.29 -21.32 6.55
CA ILE A 51 -2.99 -20.40 7.65
C ILE A 51 -4.21 -20.30 8.56
N ALA A 52 -4.09 -20.84 9.78
CA ALA A 52 -5.16 -20.75 10.77
C ALA A 52 -5.18 -19.35 11.40
N GLY A 53 -6.35 -18.77 11.54
CA GLY A 53 -6.53 -17.44 12.13
C GLY A 53 -7.91 -16.86 11.83
N LYS A 54 -8.03 -15.56 11.96
CA LYS A 54 -9.28 -14.81 11.70
C LYS A 54 -9.00 -13.65 10.76
N HIS A 55 -9.96 -13.32 9.91
CA HIS A 55 -9.92 -12.07 9.16
C HIS A 55 -10.03 -10.86 10.10
N ILE A 56 -9.55 -9.71 9.65
CA ILE A 56 -9.42 -8.47 10.46
C ILE A 56 -10.69 -8.15 11.24
N LYS A 57 -11.87 -8.21 10.59
CA LYS A 57 -13.16 -7.91 11.24
C LYS A 57 -13.49 -8.87 12.37
N GLU A 58 -13.30 -10.17 12.15
CA GLU A 58 -13.57 -11.21 13.14
C GLU A 58 -12.56 -11.14 14.30
N TRP A 59 -11.29 -10.88 13.98
CA TRP A 59 -10.26 -10.70 14.99
C TRP A 59 -10.52 -9.48 15.87
N MET A 60 -10.90 -8.35 15.30
CA MET A 60 -11.28 -7.15 16.06
C MET A 60 -12.47 -7.39 16.98
N ALA A 61 -13.44 -8.24 16.58
CA ALA A 61 -14.57 -8.62 17.41
C ALA A 61 -14.16 -9.40 18.67
N THR A 62 -12.97 -10.02 18.71
CA THR A 62 -12.41 -10.67 19.89
C THR A 62 -11.85 -9.69 20.93
N LYS A 63 -11.83 -8.39 20.61
CA LYS A 63 -11.29 -7.30 21.45
C LYS A 63 -9.82 -7.54 21.84
N PRO A 64 -8.91 -7.70 20.86
CA PRO A 64 -7.51 -7.92 21.14
C PRO A 64 -6.89 -6.76 21.93
N SER A 65 -5.78 -7.03 22.64
CA SER A 65 -5.05 -6.00 23.38
C SER A 65 -4.47 -4.94 22.43
N GLN A 66 -4.14 -3.77 22.96
CA GLN A 66 -3.52 -2.71 22.17
C GLN A 66 -2.14 -3.13 21.64
N GLU A 67 -1.38 -3.92 22.42
CA GLU A 67 -0.09 -4.46 21.96
C GLU A 67 -0.25 -5.33 20.71
N LEU A 68 -1.24 -6.24 20.68
CA LEU A 68 -1.50 -7.08 19.51
C LEU A 68 -1.95 -6.25 18.31
N LYS A 69 -2.77 -5.22 18.52
CA LYS A 69 -3.18 -4.30 17.44
C LYS A 69 -1.96 -3.56 16.87
N ASN A 70 -1.09 -3.07 17.74
CA ASN A 70 0.12 -2.38 17.32
C ASN A 70 1.07 -3.33 16.57
N GLN A 71 1.21 -4.58 17.04
CA GLN A 71 2.02 -5.60 16.36
C GLN A 71 1.53 -5.87 14.94
N VAL A 72 0.23 -6.11 14.78
CA VAL A 72 -0.38 -6.34 13.44
C VAL A 72 -0.24 -5.11 12.55
N GLY A 73 -0.50 -3.92 13.10
CA GLY A 73 -0.35 -2.67 12.36
C GLY A 73 1.10 -2.42 11.91
N GLN A 74 2.08 -2.68 12.78
CA GLN A 74 3.49 -2.55 12.45
C GLN A 74 3.91 -3.57 11.37
N ALA A 75 3.49 -4.83 11.49
CA ALA A 75 3.79 -5.86 10.49
C ALA A 75 3.23 -5.49 9.10
N LEU A 76 2.00 -4.95 9.05
CA LEU A 76 1.39 -4.48 7.82
C LEU A 76 2.13 -3.27 7.23
N TRP A 77 2.51 -2.32 8.07
CA TRP A 77 3.31 -1.15 7.69
C TRP A 77 4.66 -1.57 7.10
N ASP A 78 5.41 -2.41 7.80
CA ASP A 78 6.73 -2.88 7.38
C ASP A 78 6.64 -3.67 6.07
N PHE A 79 5.60 -4.49 5.91
CA PHE A 79 5.35 -5.25 4.69
C PHE A 79 5.14 -4.34 3.47
N TYR A 80 4.24 -3.34 3.56
CA TYR A 80 3.99 -2.44 2.44
C TYR A 80 5.20 -1.55 2.14
N HIS A 81 5.86 -1.04 3.17
CA HIS A 81 7.04 -0.19 2.98
C HIS A 81 8.22 -0.96 2.39
N HIS A 82 8.44 -2.21 2.80
CA HIS A 82 9.47 -3.06 2.20
C HIS A 82 9.20 -3.29 0.70
N GLN A 83 7.98 -3.60 0.33
CA GLN A 83 7.60 -3.77 -1.07
C GLN A 83 7.84 -2.50 -1.88
N VAL A 84 7.37 -1.36 -1.41
CA VAL A 84 7.48 -0.08 -2.13
C VAL A 84 8.92 0.39 -2.22
N HIS A 85 9.67 0.37 -1.12
CA HIS A 85 11.00 0.99 -1.06
C HIS A 85 12.13 0.07 -1.49
N ASN A 86 12.03 -1.23 -1.24
CA ASN A 86 13.08 -2.19 -1.53
C ASN A 86 12.83 -2.98 -2.81
N LEU A 87 11.60 -3.49 -3.00
CA LEU A 87 11.27 -4.32 -4.15
C LEU A 87 10.79 -3.50 -5.36
N LYS A 88 10.39 -2.23 -5.17
CA LYS A 88 9.74 -1.41 -6.20
C LYS A 88 8.50 -2.09 -6.81
N GLN A 89 7.82 -2.83 -5.99
CA GLN A 89 6.58 -3.53 -6.31
C GLN A 89 5.61 -3.29 -5.18
N VAL A 90 4.32 -3.48 -5.43
CA VAL A 90 3.30 -3.38 -4.39
C VAL A 90 2.17 -4.36 -4.66
N HIS A 91 1.76 -5.06 -3.63
CA HIS A 91 0.48 -5.77 -3.63
C HIS A 91 -0.65 -4.75 -3.77
N ALA A 92 -1.29 -4.73 -4.93
CA ALA A 92 -2.21 -3.67 -5.34
C ALA A 92 -3.68 -3.97 -5.02
N ASP A 93 -3.96 -5.11 -4.38
CA ASP A 93 -5.29 -5.45 -3.85
C ASP A 93 -5.26 -5.61 -2.31
N PRO A 94 -5.31 -4.52 -1.54
CA PRO A 94 -5.30 -4.57 -0.07
C PRO A 94 -6.64 -5.01 0.53
N HIS A 95 -7.35 -5.92 -0.13
CA HIS A 95 -8.63 -6.42 0.38
C HIS A 95 -8.45 -7.11 1.74
N PRO A 96 -9.26 -6.79 2.77
CA PRO A 96 -9.13 -7.39 4.10
C PRO A 96 -9.21 -8.92 4.14
N GLY A 97 -9.81 -9.54 3.13
CA GLY A 97 -9.88 -10.99 2.96
C GLY A 97 -8.52 -11.66 2.71
N ASN A 98 -7.53 -10.90 2.23
CA ASN A 98 -6.19 -11.40 1.95
C ASN A 98 -5.29 -11.47 3.19
N PHE A 99 -5.82 -11.02 4.36
CA PHE A 99 -5.11 -10.96 5.62
C PHE A 99 -5.76 -11.84 6.68
N ILE A 100 -4.96 -12.72 7.28
CA ILE A 100 -5.38 -13.62 8.36
C ILE A 100 -4.53 -13.36 9.60
N ILE A 101 -5.16 -13.02 10.72
CA ILE A 101 -4.46 -12.72 11.96
C ILE A 101 -4.54 -13.94 12.88
N GLN A 102 -3.38 -14.43 13.30
CA GLN A 102 -3.25 -15.55 14.23
C GLN A 102 -3.46 -15.07 15.68
N GLU A 103 -3.59 -15.99 16.62
CA GLU A 103 -3.85 -15.65 18.04
C GLU A 103 -2.72 -14.86 18.69
N ASP A 104 -1.48 -15.08 18.27
CA ASP A 104 -0.29 -14.38 18.74
C ASP A 104 -0.04 -13.02 18.07
N GLY A 105 -0.95 -12.58 17.18
CA GLY A 105 -0.81 -11.35 16.41
C GLY A 105 0.08 -11.48 15.17
N THR A 106 0.45 -12.69 14.75
CA THR A 106 1.13 -12.91 13.47
C THR A 106 0.16 -12.65 12.32
N LEU A 107 0.57 -11.84 11.35
CA LEU A 107 -0.20 -11.48 10.16
C LEU A 107 0.13 -12.43 9.00
N GLY A 108 -0.83 -13.28 8.64
CA GLY A 108 -0.79 -14.11 7.45
C GLY A 108 -1.26 -13.37 6.22
N ILE A 109 -0.53 -13.48 5.11
CA ILE A 109 -0.88 -12.89 3.81
C ILE A 109 -0.98 -14.02 2.80
N ILE A 110 -2.15 -14.17 2.18
CA ILE A 110 -2.52 -15.40 1.46
C ILE A 110 -2.76 -15.21 -0.04
N ASP A 111 -2.74 -13.98 -0.56
CA ASP A 111 -3.04 -13.69 -1.96
C ASP A 111 -2.08 -12.61 -2.47
N PHE A 112 -1.56 -12.83 -3.69
CA PHE A 112 -0.68 -11.91 -4.42
C PHE A 112 -1.06 -11.85 -5.90
N GLY A 113 -2.31 -12.12 -6.24
CA GLY A 113 -2.81 -12.11 -7.61
C GLY A 113 -2.62 -10.76 -8.32
N CYS A 114 -2.66 -9.66 -7.57
CA CYS A 114 -2.46 -8.33 -8.12
C CYS A 114 -1.19 -7.66 -7.57
N VAL A 115 -0.09 -7.75 -8.30
CA VAL A 115 1.18 -7.07 -7.99
C VAL A 115 1.48 -6.05 -9.07
N LYS A 116 1.81 -4.81 -8.67
CA LYS A 116 2.23 -3.75 -9.58
C LYS A 116 3.69 -3.38 -9.36
N VAL A 117 4.43 -3.30 -10.46
CA VAL A 117 5.77 -2.72 -10.47
C VAL A 117 5.65 -1.21 -10.44
N ILE A 118 6.45 -0.57 -9.60
CA ILE A 118 6.54 0.89 -9.47
C ILE A 118 7.71 1.34 -10.35
N PRO A 119 7.47 2.11 -11.44
CA PRO A 119 8.53 2.65 -12.26
C PRO A 119 9.47 3.53 -11.44
N GLU A 120 10.78 3.44 -11.69
CA GLU A 120 11.80 4.16 -10.91
C GLU A 120 11.60 5.67 -10.97
N ASP A 121 11.29 6.22 -12.14
CA ASP A 121 11.05 7.67 -12.31
C ASP A 121 9.84 8.13 -11.49
N PHE A 122 8.77 7.34 -11.48
CA PHE A 122 7.61 7.60 -10.65
C PHE A 122 7.95 7.53 -9.16
N TYR A 123 8.72 6.50 -8.75
CA TYR A 123 9.12 6.32 -7.37
C TYR A 123 9.93 7.54 -6.87
N GLN A 124 10.93 7.96 -7.62
CA GLN A 124 11.80 9.08 -7.25
C GLN A 124 10.99 10.38 -7.11
N GLY A 125 10.14 10.68 -8.09
CA GLY A 125 9.29 11.87 -8.07
C GLY A 125 8.29 11.85 -6.91
N TYR A 126 7.54 10.76 -6.76
CA TYR A 126 6.51 10.64 -5.75
C TYR A 126 7.04 10.73 -4.32
N PHE A 127 8.13 9.99 -4.01
CA PHE A 127 8.70 10.01 -2.67
C PHE A 127 9.56 11.25 -2.38
N ALA A 128 10.04 11.96 -3.41
CA ALA A 128 10.61 13.28 -3.23
C ALA A 128 9.60 14.28 -2.65
N LEU A 129 8.32 14.16 -3.02
CA LEU A 129 7.26 15.03 -2.49
C LEU A 129 7.03 14.88 -0.97
N ILE A 130 7.35 13.72 -0.39
CA ILE A 130 7.21 13.47 1.05
C ILE A 130 8.33 14.13 1.87
N LYS A 131 9.46 14.48 1.23
CA LYS A 131 10.57 15.15 1.91
C LYS A 131 10.18 16.59 2.28
N ARG A 132 10.28 16.91 3.58
CA ARG A 132 9.93 18.23 4.12
C ARG A 132 10.61 19.41 3.40
N GLU A 133 11.85 19.20 2.95
CA GLU A 133 12.67 20.23 2.31
C GLU A 133 12.11 20.64 0.94
N LEU A 134 11.49 19.71 0.21
CA LEU A 134 10.92 19.97 -1.12
C LEU A 134 9.59 20.73 -1.06
N VAL A 135 8.80 20.52 -0.02
CA VAL A 135 7.56 21.31 0.20
C VAL A 135 7.86 22.78 0.40
N MET A 136 9.10 23.13 0.76
CA MET A 136 9.56 24.51 0.96
C MET A 136 10.21 25.16 -0.28
N ASN A 137 10.43 24.41 -1.36
CA ASN A 137 11.00 24.92 -2.62
C ASN A 137 10.00 24.82 -3.79
N PRO A 138 9.23 25.90 -4.09
CA PRO A 138 8.18 25.88 -5.10
C PRO A 138 8.66 25.48 -6.52
N SER A 139 9.88 25.84 -6.90
CA SER A 139 10.39 25.55 -8.25
C SER A 139 10.74 24.07 -8.46
N GLU A 140 11.25 23.39 -7.43
CA GLU A 140 11.49 21.95 -7.46
C GLU A 140 10.17 21.16 -7.42
N LEU A 141 9.22 21.64 -6.63
CA LEU A 141 7.89 21.05 -6.56
C LEU A 141 7.20 21.08 -7.94
N ASP A 142 7.29 22.19 -8.65
CA ASP A 142 6.74 22.32 -10.00
C ASP A 142 7.37 21.31 -10.97
N GLN A 143 8.69 21.14 -10.95
CA GLN A 143 9.37 20.17 -11.79
C GLN A 143 8.90 18.73 -11.51
N ILE A 144 8.68 18.39 -10.24
CA ILE A 144 8.20 17.08 -9.86
C ILE A 144 6.75 16.88 -10.34
N PHE A 145 5.89 17.88 -10.19
CA PHE A 145 4.49 17.77 -10.65
C PHE A 145 4.39 17.62 -12.17
N TYR A 146 5.21 18.30 -12.94
CA TYR A 146 5.32 18.08 -14.38
C TYR A 146 5.88 16.70 -14.72
N GLY A 147 6.92 16.25 -14.02
CA GLY A 147 7.53 14.94 -14.23
C GLY A 147 6.61 13.76 -13.90
N LEU A 148 5.71 13.92 -12.91
CA LEU A 148 4.69 12.93 -12.55
C LEU A 148 3.39 13.07 -13.36
N GLU A 149 3.35 14.00 -14.31
CA GLU A 149 2.16 14.30 -15.11
C GLU A 149 0.92 14.71 -14.29
N PHE A 150 1.12 15.25 -13.07
CA PHE A 150 0.03 15.77 -12.24
C PHE A 150 -0.48 17.12 -12.75
N ILE A 151 0.38 17.87 -13.45
CA ILE A 151 0.07 19.07 -14.21
C ILE A 151 0.76 19.02 -15.57
N SER A 152 0.21 19.71 -16.55
CA SER A 152 0.72 19.74 -17.92
C SER A 152 0.64 21.15 -18.52
N ASP A 153 1.26 21.35 -19.69
CA ASP A 153 1.15 22.62 -20.43
C ASP A 153 -0.24 22.85 -21.02
N LYS A 154 -1.10 21.84 -21.01
CA LYS A 154 -2.49 21.94 -21.46
C LYS A 154 -3.41 22.56 -20.41
N ASP A 155 -3.00 22.51 -19.14
CA ASP A 155 -3.77 23.03 -18.02
C ASP A 155 -3.63 24.54 -17.93
N THR A 156 -4.70 25.24 -17.61
CA THR A 156 -4.69 26.67 -17.34
C THR A 156 -3.92 26.97 -16.04
N GLU A 157 -3.47 28.21 -15.86
CA GLU A 157 -2.77 28.61 -14.63
C GLU A 157 -3.67 28.52 -13.39
N GLU A 158 -4.97 28.62 -13.54
CA GLU A 158 -5.96 28.43 -12.48
C GLU A 158 -6.04 26.96 -12.08
N GLU A 159 -6.14 26.05 -13.06
CA GLU A 159 -6.13 24.60 -12.84
C GLU A 159 -4.81 24.13 -12.20
N LYS A 160 -3.66 24.58 -12.72
CA LYS A 160 -2.35 24.27 -12.12
C LYS A 160 -2.27 24.73 -10.67
N THR A 161 -2.75 25.93 -10.36
CA THR A 161 -2.75 26.45 -8.98
C THR A 161 -3.64 25.62 -8.08
N TYR A 162 -4.83 25.25 -8.56
CA TYR A 162 -5.76 24.39 -7.85
C TYR A 162 -5.14 23.00 -7.56
N PHE A 163 -4.65 22.32 -8.59
CA PHE A 163 -4.04 20.98 -8.43
C PHE A 163 -2.83 21.01 -7.51
N LYS A 164 -1.93 21.99 -7.64
CA LYS A 164 -0.79 22.17 -6.73
C LYS A 164 -1.25 22.31 -5.28
N GLY A 165 -2.29 23.08 -5.02
CA GLY A 165 -2.86 23.25 -3.69
C GLY A 165 -3.41 21.95 -3.12
N VAL A 166 -4.20 21.21 -3.89
CA VAL A 166 -4.76 19.91 -3.51
C VAL A 166 -3.65 18.88 -3.24
N PHE A 167 -2.68 18.77 -4.13
CA PHE A 167 -1.56 17.83 -3.94
C PHE A 167 -0.69 18.20 -2.75
N ALA A 168 -0.40 19.47 -2.52
CA ALA A 168 0.35 19.91 -1.34
C ALA A 168 -0.37 19.50 -0.04
N GLU A 169 -1.68 19.61 0.01
CA GLU A 169 -2.49 19.19 1.15
C GLU A 169 -2.49 17.66 1.33
N ILE A 170 -2.66 16.90 0.24
CA ILE A 170 -2.54 15.42 0.25
C ILE A 170 -1.18 15.00 0.80
N ILE A 171 -0.10 15.57 0.25
CA ILE A 171 1.28 15.22 0.64
C ILE A 171 1.54 15.59 2.10
N SER A 172 1.09 16.78 2.53
CA SER A 172 1.23 17.22 3.92
C SER A 172 0.50 16.28 4.89
N LEU A 173 -0.67 15.80 4.51
CA LEU A 173 -1.48 14.91 5.35
C LEU A 173 -0.92 13.49 5.36
N LEU A 174 -0.71 12.89 4.18
CA LEU A 174 -0.20 11.52 4.06
C LEU A 174 1.28 11.40 4.46
N GLY A 175 2.03 12.50 4.42
CA GLY A 175 3.43 12.55 4.86
C GLY A 175 3.62 12.54 6.37
N GLN A 176 2.58 12.84 7.18
CA GLN A 176 2.70 12.96 8.64
C GLN A 176 3.35 11.72 9.30
N PRO A 177 2.97 10.47 8.97
CA PRO A 177 3.56 9.30 9.58
C PRO A 177 5.08 9.16 9.36
N PHE A 178 5.61 9.74 8.26
CA PHE A 178 7.03 9.66 7.91
C PHE A 178 7.92 10.70 8.62
N HIS A 179 7.30 11.64 9.32
CA HIS A 179 8.02 12.75 9.97
C HIS A 179 8.11 12.61 11.48
N VAL A 180 7.65 11.52 12.04
CA VAL A 180 7.64 11.25 13.48
C VAL A 180 8.13 9.83 13.78
N ASP A 181 8.73 9.64 14.95
CA ASP A 181 9.22 8.31 15.36
C ASP A 181 8.08 7.33 15.66
N ARG A 182 6.93 7.86 16.04
CA ARG A 182 5.72 7.09 16.31
C ARG A 182 4.51 7.87 15.84
N PHE A 183 3.62 7.18 15.15
CA PHE A 183 2.36 7.76 14.67
C PHE A 183 1.18 6.93 15.17
N ASP A 184 0.17 7.63 15.72
CA ASP A 184 -1.06 6.99 16.18
C ASP A 184 -2.10 6.96 15.05
N PHE A 185 -2.22 5.82 14.39
CA PHE A 185 -3.25 5.60 13.38
C PHE A 185 -4.67 5.44 13.95
N ALA A 186 -4.85 5.48 15.29
CA ALA A 186 -6.17 5.53 15.92
C ALA A 186 -6.64 6.96 16.22
N ASP A 187 -5.88 7.98 15.82
CA ASP A 187 -6.29 9.38 15.93
C ASP A 187 -7.43 9.68 14.94
N ASP A 188 -8.65 9.75 15.46
CA ASP A 188 -9.85 10.05 14.67
C ASP A 188 -9.71 11.36 13.89
N SER A 189 -9.02 12.36 14.43
CA SER A 189 -8.83 13.67 13.78
C SER A 189 -7.98 13.57 12.51
N TYR A 190 -7.07 12.60 12.43
CA TYR A 190 -6.28 12.34 11.23
C TYR A 190 -7.15 11.76 10.12
N PHE A 191 -7.97 10.76 10.44
CA PHE A 191 -8.88 10.16 9.46
C PHE A 191 -9.99 11.11 9.02
N GLU A 192 -10.52 11.93 9.90
CA GLU A 192 -11.49 12.97 9.54
C GLU A 192 -10.92 13.91 8.48
N LYS A 193 -9.67 14.36 8.61
CA LYS A 193 -9.00 15.20 7.60
C LYS A 193 -8.83 14.49 6.27
N ILE A 194 -8.43 13.21 6.27
CA ILE A 194 -8.32 12.40 5.04
C ILE A 194 -9.68 12.30 4.36
N PHE A 195 -10.73 12.01 5.13
CA PHE A 195 -12.08 11.87 4.60
C PHE A 195 -12.60 13.18 4.01
N MET A 196 -12.45 14.30 4.74
CA MET A 196 -12.87 15.63 4.27
C MET A 196 -12.12 16.06 3.01
N LEU A 197 -10.83 15.75 2.91
CA LEU A 197 -10.03 16.03 1.71
C LEU A 197 -10.52 15.20 0.52
N GLY A 198 -10.78 13.91 0.71
CA GLY A 198 -11.34 13.03 -0.31
C GLY A 198 -12.72 13.47 -0.80
N ASP A 199 -13.61 13.86 0.11
CA ASP A 199 -14.95 14.37 -0.20
C ASP A 199 -14.88 15.67 -1.01
N ARG A 200 -14.01 16.61 -0.60
CA ARG A 200 -13.78 17.85 -1.36
C ARG A 200 -13.31 17.56 -2.79
N ILE A 201 -12.29 16.74 -2.97
CA ILE A 201 -11.75 16.38 -4.30
C ILE A 201 -12.81 15.71 -5.17
N SER A 202 -13.68 14.90 -4.57
CA SER A 202 -14.78 14.23 -5.29
C SER A 202 -15.89 15.19 -5.73
N ASN A 203 -16.10 16.28 -5.00
CA ASN A 203 -17.17 17.24 -5.25
C ASN A 203 -16.74 18.45 -6.11
N ASP A 204 -15.44 18.71 -6.23
CA ASP A 204 -14.85 19.78 -7.05
C ASP A 204 -14.77 19.40 -8.55
N LYS A 205 -15.87 18.89 -9.12
CA LYS A 205 -15.98 18.51 -10.54
C LYS A 205 -16.56 19.61 -11.39
#